data_973854c28c24480539df72711c2288a5
#
_entry.id   973854c28c24480539df72711c2288a5
#
_cell.length_a   1.000
_cell.length_b   1.000
_cell.length_c   1.000
_cell.angle_alpha   90.00
_cell.angle_beta   90.00
_cell.angle_gamma   90.00
#
_symmetry.space_group_name_H-M   'P 1'
#
loop_
_entity.id
_entity.type
_entity.pdbx_description
1 polymer ?
#
loop_
_entity_poly.entity_id
_entity_poly.type
_entity_poly.pdbx_seq_one_letter_code
_entity_poly.pdbx_strand_id
1 'polypeptide(L)'
;YAFEHGQNGDIFVQKAPAATIHVLAQALTQLLNVPEHPISIMGTRHGEKAFEALLSREEMAVALDQGYYYRVPADQRDLNYSKYVENGDLKITQFEDYNSHNTERLDVEGMKKLLLKLGFVRALTQGQYIDPEA
;
A
#
# COMPACT_ATOMS: atom_id res chain seq x y z
N TYR A 1 -8.36 14.23 5.42
CA TYR A 1 -9.51 13.41 5.05
C TYR A 1 -10.15 12.76 6.28
N ALA A 2 -9.40 12.02 7.10
CA ALA A 2 -9.95 11.34 8.29
C ALA A 2 -10.58 12.30 9.31
N PHE A 3 -9.99 13.47 9.53
CA PHE A 3 -10.55 14.49 10.43
C PHE A 3 -11.88 15.09 9.95
N GLU A 4 -12.12 15.08 8.63
CA GLU A 4 -13.34 15.65 8.05
C GLU A 4 -14.46 14.60 7.89
N HIS A 5 -14.11 13.31 7.73
CA HIS A 5 -15.05 12.26 7.35
C HIS A 5 -15.17 11.13 8.37
N GLY A 6 -14.31 11.14 9.39
CA GLY A 6 -14.24 10.07 10.38
C GLY A 6 -15.19 10.26 11.57
N GLN A 7 -15.53 9.14 12.17
CA GLN A 7 -16.17 9.07 13.48
C GLN A 7 -15.16 8.50 14.48
N ASN A 8 -15.47 8.64 15.77
CA ASN A 8 -14.58 8.13 16.80
C ASN A 8 -14.35 6.62 16.66
N GLY A 9 -13.08 6.21 16.64
CA GLY A 9 -12.67 4.82 16.47
C GLY A 9 -12.58 4.30 15.03
N ASP A 10 -12.89 5.12 14.01
CA ASP A 10 -12.70 4.74 12.62
C ASP A 10 -11.22 4.65 12.24
N ILE A 11 -10.90 3.70 11.38
CA ILE A 11 -9.59 3.58 10.75
C ILE A 11 -9.76 3.86 9.26
N PHE A 12 -8.87 4.70 8.70
CA PHE A 12 -8.82 4.96 7.26
C PHE A 12 -7.56 4.37 6.67
N VAL A 13 -7.74 3.58 5.63
CA VAL A 13 -6.65 2.96 4.89
C VAL A 13 -6.63 3.50 3.48
N GLN A 14 -5.55 4.19 3.11
CA GLN A 14 -5.39 4.71 1.76
C GLN A 14 -5.17 3.57 0.77
N LYS A 15 -5.85 3.62 -0.36
CA LYS A 15 -5.64 2.70 -1.48
C LYS A 15 -4.40 3.11 -2.25
N ALA A 16 -3.23 2.89 -1.64
CA ALA A 16 -1.96 3.20 -2.29
C ALA A 16 -1.67 2.18 -3.39
N PRO A 17 -1.25 2.64 -4.59
CA PRO A 17 -0.79 1.74 -5.63
C PRO A 17 0.51 1.05 -5.22
N ALA A 18 0.74 -0.15 -5.75
CA ALA A 18 1.94 -0.93 -5.49
C ALA A 18 2.71 -1.24 -6.79
N ALA A 19 3.99 -1.55 -6.65
CA ALA A 19 4.81 -2.05 -7.73
C ALA A 19 5.78 -3.11 -7.22
N THR A 20 6.35 -3.90 -8.12
CA THR A 20 7.48 -4.76 -7.76
C THR A 20 8.74 -3.92 -7.56
N ILE A 21 9.66 -4.42 -6.73
CA ILE A 21 10.99 -3.79 -6.56
C ILE A 21 11.71 -3.68 -7.91
N HIS A 22 11.52 -4.65 -8.81
CA HIS A 22 12.09 -4.60 -10.15
C HIS A 22 11.56 -3.41 -10.97
N VAL A 23 10.24 -3.16 -10.95
CA VAL A 23 9.63 -1.99 -11.61
C VAL A 23 10.18 -0.69 -11.03
N LEU A 24 10.34 -0.60 -9.70
CA LEU A 24 10.94 0.56 -9.05
C LEU A 24 12.39 0.79 -9.52
N ALA A 25 13.22 -0.28 -9.55
CA ALA A 25 14.59 -0.20 -10.01
C ALA A 25 14.69 0.26 -11.47
N GLN A 26 13.87 -0.31 -12.36
CA GLN A 26 13.80 0.10 -13.76
C GLN A 26 13.37 1.57 -13.92
N ALA A 27 12.37 2.00 -13.17
CA ALA A 27 11.91 3.38 -13.22
C ALA A 27 13.01 4.36 -12.79
N LEU A 28 13.74 4.05 -11.72
CA LEU A 28 14.86 4.87 -11.23
C LEU A 28 16.02 4.93 -12.25
N THR A 29 16.45 3.79 -12.78
CA THR A 29 17.55 3.75 -13.76
C THR A 29 17.22 4.55 -15.03
N GLN A 30 15.97 4.49 -15.49
CA GLN A 30 15.51 5.28 -16.63
C GLN A 30 15.45 6.78 -16.31
N LEU A 31 14.90 7.16 -15.14
CA LEU A 31 14.83 8.57 -14.73
C LEU A 31 16.21 9.21 -14.56
N LEU A 32 17.19 8.44 -14.12
CA LEU A 32 18.57 8.90 -13.94
C LEU A 32 19.43 8.78 -15.21
N ASN A 33 18.83 8.40 -16.36
CA ASN A 33 19.51 8.22 -17.64
C ASN A 33 20.62 7.16 -17.62
N VAL A 34 20.46 6.11 -16.82
CA VAL A 34 21.39 4.96 -16.73
C VAL A 34 20.61 3.64 -16.87
N PRO A 35 19.85 3.44 -17.98
CA PRO A 35 18.95 2.28 -18.12
C PRO A 35 19.69 0.94 -18.12
N GLU A 36 20.98 0.94 -18.50
CA GLU A 36 21.83 -0.26 -18.52
C GLU A 36 22.51 -0.55 -17.17
N HIS A 37 22.17 0.20 -16.13
CA HIS A 37 22.74 -0.06 -14.80
C HIS A 37 22.35 -1.47 -14.32
N PRO A 38 23.31 -2.30 -13.89
CA PRO A 38 23.03 -3.69 -13.56
C PRO A 38 22.13 -3.79 -12.30
N ILE A 39 21.05 -4.56 -12.41
CA ILE A 39 20.17 -4.88 -11.30
C ILE A 39 20.47 -6.29 -10.83
N SER A 40 20.99 -6.45 -9.62
CA SER A 40 21.30 -7.75 -9.03
C SER A 40 20.13 -8.28 -8.21
N ILE A 41 19.67 -9.49 -8.52
CA ILE A 41 18.58 -10.16 -7.79
C ILE A 41 19.22 -11.01 -6.68
N MET A 42 19.03 -10.60 -5.44
CA MET A 42 19.59 -11.34 -4.26
C MET A 42 18.66 -12.42 -3.72
N GLY A 43 17.41 -12.47 -4.17
CA GLY A 43 16.38 -13.37 -3.62
C GLY A 43 15.79 -12.87 -2.30
N THR A 44 14.83 -13.62 -1.77
CA THR A 44 14.14 -13.30 -0.51
C THR A 44 15.00 -13.64 0.69
N ARG A 45 15.21 -12.70 1.60
CA ARG A 45 15.93 -12.90 2.85
C ARG A 45 15.03 -13.53 3.91
N HIS A 46 15.65 -14.14 4.93
CA HIS A 46 14.91 -14.68 6.06
C HIS A 46 14.11 -13.57 6.76
N GLY A 47 12.80 -13.80 6.94
CA GLY A 47 11.89 -12.84 7.56
C GLY A 47 11.31 -11.77 6.63
N GLU A 48 11.71 -11.70 5.36
CA GLU A 48 11.09 -10.80 4.37
C GLU A 48 9.72 -11.33 3.96
N LYS A 49 8.75 -10.45 3.92
CA LYS A 49 7.41 -10.75 3.38
C LYS A 49 7.42 -10.59 1.86
N ALA A 50 6.72 -11.49 1.18
CA ALA A 50 6.55 -11.39 -0.27
C ALA A 50 5.60 -10.24 -0.67
N PHE A 51 4.71 -9.81 0.25
CA PHE A 51 3.75 -8.72 0.05
C PHE A 51 3.36 -8.12 1.40
N GLU A 52 2.83 -6.91 1.36
CA GLU A 52 2.34 -6.20 2.54
C GLU A 52 0.82 -6.22 2.58
N ALA A 53 0.25 -6.66 3.71
CA ALA A 53 -1.19 -6.58 3.98
C ALA A 53 -1.51 -5.20 4.58
N LEU A 54 -2.56 -4.57 4.06
CA LEU A 54 -3.08 -3.28 4.54
C LEU A 54 -4.35 -3.46 5.37
N LEU A 55 -5.21 -4.39 4.98
CA LEU A 55 -6.42 -4.78 5.70
C LEU A 55 -6.55 -6.30 5.70
N SER A 56 -6.92 -6.86 6.83
CA SER A 56 -7.27 -8.28 6.92
C SER A 56 -8.65 -8.53 6.27
N ARG A 57 -8.96 -9.79 6.00
CA ARG A 57 -10.27 -10.18 5.48
C ARG A 57 -11.41 -9.81 6.43
N GLU A 58 -11.17 -9.84 7.74
CA GLU A 58 -12.14 -9.47 8.76
C GLU A 58 -12.44 -7.96 8.69
N GLU A 59 -11.41 -7.15 8.52
CA GLU A 59 -11.54 -5.71 8.33
C GLU A 59 -12.19 -5.39 6.97
N MET A 60 -11.83 -6.11 5.90
CA MET A 60 -12.46 -5.95 4.59
C MET A 60 -13.95 -6.28 4.58
N ALA A 61 -14.39 -7.25 5.40
CA ALA A 61 -15.80 -7.62 5.50
C ALA A 61 -16.69 -6.48 6.04
N VAL A 62 -16.12 -5.55 6.81
CA VAL A 62 -16.82 -4.38 7.39
C VAL A 62 -16.37 -3.05 6.79
N ALA A 63 -15.34 -3.05 5.95
CA ALA A 63 -14.80 -1.85 5.33
C ALA A 63 -15.78 -1.22 4.35
N LEU A 64 -15.86 0.12 4.40
CA LEU A 64 -16.63 0.93 3.47
C LEU A 64 -15.68 1.54 2.44
N ASP A 65 -15.97 1.30 1.16
CA ASP A 65 -15.22 1.90 0.06
C ASP A 65 -15.59 3.38 -0.10
N GLN A 66 -14.61 4.27 0.07
CA GLN A 66 -14.75 5.72 -0.09
C GLN A 66 -13.87 6.26 -1.24
N GLY A 67 -13.71 5.48 -2.30
CA GLY A 67 -12.91 5.85 -3.47
C GLY A 67 -11.42 5.68 -3.19
N TYR A 68 -10.72 6.71 -2.74
CA TYR A 68 -9.27 6.64 -2.45
C TYR A 68 -8.93 6.00 -1.10
N TYR A 69 -9.93 5.74 -0.26
CA TYR A 69 -9.76 5.17 1.08
C TYR A 69 -10.75 4.04 1.32
N TYR A 70 -10.33 3.06 2.11
CA TYR A 70 -11.24 2.22 2.86
C TYR A 70 -11.43 2.83 4.25
N ARG A 71 -12.68 2.92 4.72
CA ARG A 71 -13.01 3.25 6.09
C ARG A 71 -13.44 1.98 6.81
N VAL A 72 -12.72 1.60 7.85
CA VAL A 72 -13.09 0.52 8.76
C VAL A 72 -13.75 1.17 9.98
N PRO A 73 -15.05 0.98 10.18
CA PRO A 73 -15.75 1.56 11.33
C PRO A 73 -15.27 0.92 12.63
N ALA A 74 -15.40 1.66 13.73
CA ALA A 74 -15.11 1.13 15.05
C ALA A 74 -15.93 -0.12 15.34
N ASP A 75 -15.31 -1.10 15.97
CA ASP A 75 -16.01 -2.30 16.44
C ASP A 75 -17.02 -1.93 17.51
N GLN A 76 -18.29 -2.02 17.19
CA GLN A 76 -19.41 -1.73 18.09
C GLN A 76 -19.98 -3.02 18.72
N ARG A 77 -19.30 -4.15 18.55
CA ARG A 77 -19.75 -5.40 19.15
C ARG A 77 -19.70 -5.29 20.67
N ASP A 78 -20.78 -5.75 21.30
CA ASP A 78 -20.86 -5.91 22.76
C ASP A 78 -19.78 -6.89 23.24
N LEU A 79 -19.18 -6.65 24.40
CA LEU A 79 -18.19 -7.54 25.05
C LEU A 79 -18.72 -8.93 25.38
N ASN A 80 -19.98 -9.20 25.10
CA ASN A 80 -20.59 -10.51 25.29
C ASN A 80 -20.19 -11.47 24.14
N TYR A 81 -18.97 -12.00 24.24
CA TYR A 81 -18.38 -12.92 23.26
C TYR A 81 -19.19 -14.19 23.00
N SER A 82 -20.06 -14.61 23.94
CA SER A 82 -20.85 -15.84 23.79
C SER A 82 -21.79 -15.85 22.58
N LYS A 83 -22.23 -14.68 22.11
CA LYS A 83 -23.10 -14.55 20.93
C LYS A 83 -22.36 -14.76 19.61
N TYR A 84 -21.02 -14.68 19.61
CA TYR A 84 -20.20 -14.69 18.39
C TYR A 84 -19.38 -15.97 18.23
N VAL A 85 -19.35 -16.85 19.25
CA VAL A 85 -18.53 -18.05 19.27
C VAL A 85 -19.21 -19.24 18.57
N GLU A 86 -20.56 -19.27 18.52
CA GLU A 86 -21.32 -20.43 18.06
C GLU A 86 -21.61 -20.44 16.55
N ASN A 87 -21.58 -19.28 15.87
CA ASN A 87 -21.83 -19.18 14.45
C ASN A 87 -20.74 -18.36 13.78
N GLY A 88 -19.86 -19.03 13.02
CA GLY A 88 -18.89 -18.33 12.17
C GLY A 88 -19.61 -17.41 11.17
N ASP A 89 -19.04 -16.22 10.92
CA ASP A 89 -19.57 -15.30 9.91
C ASP A 89 -19.15 -15.76 8.52
N LEU A 90 -20.08 -16.39 7.79
CA LEU A 90 -19.86 -16.84 6.41
C LEU A 90 -19.50 -15.69 5.45
N LYS A 91 -19.82 -14.45 5.78
CA LYS A 91 -19.44 -13.29 4.97
C LYS A 91 -17.95 -13.07 4.98
N ILE A 92 -17.28 -13.28 6.11
CA ILE A 92 -15.82 -13.08 6.25
C ILE A 92 -15.05 -14.01 5.31
N THR A 93 -15.53 -15.24 5.10
CA THR A 93 -14.87 -16.21 4.21
C THR A 93 -14.92 -15.83 2.72
N GLN A 94 -15.75 -14.87 2.33
CA GLN A 94 -15.88 -14.38 0.95
C GLN A 94 -14.93 -13.23 0.64
N PHE A 95 -14.30 -12.66 1.66
CA PHE A 95 -13.34 -11.57 1.49
C PHE A 95 -11.90 -12.08 1.49
N GLU A 96 -11.05 -11.39 0.77
CA GLU A 96 -9.60 -11.56 0.79
C GLU A 96 -8.96 -10.40 1.52
N ASP A 97 -7.75 -10.61 2.05
CA ASP A 97 -6.94 -9.52 2.60
C ASP A 97 -6.65 -8.48 1.51
N TYR A 98 -6.80 -7.20 1.84
CA TYR A 98 -6.35 -6.13 0.95
C TYR A 98 -4.84 -5.94 1.12
N ASN A 99 -4.09 -6.13 0.06
CA ASN A 99 -2.63 -6.19 0.11
C ASN A 99 -1.98 -5.64 -1.17
N SER A 100 -0.65 -5.60 -1.21
CA SER A 100 0.11 -5.08 -2.34
C SER A 100 -0.01 -5.91 -3.63
N HIS A 101 -0.63 -7.10 -3.60
CA HIS A 101 -0.90 -7.90 -4.82
C HIS A 101 -2.23 -7.57 -5.49
N ASN A 102 -3.25 -7.17 -4.71
CA ASN A 102 -4.59 -6.90 -5.22
C ASN A 102 -4.99 -5.41 -5.20
N THR A 103 -4.07 -4.50 -4.84
CA THR A 103 -4.23 -3.07 -5.10
C THR A 103 -3.89 -2.72 -6.55
N GLU A 104 -4.10 -1.46 -6.95
CA GLU A 104 -3.64 -0.95 -8.24
C GLU A 104 -2.13 -1.20 -8.43
N ARG A 105 -1.76 -1.82 -9.56
CA ARG A 105 -0.36 -2.17 -9.86
C ARG A 105 0.21 -1.20 -10.88
N LEU A 106 1.29 -0.53 -10.50
CA LEU A 106 2.01 0.38 -11.40
C LEU A 106 2.98 -0.40 -12.30
N ASP A 107 3.01 -0.01 -13.56
CA ASP A 107 4.09 -0.28 -14.49
C ASP A 107 5.25 0.72 -14.30
N VAL A 108 6.29 0.60 -15.14
CA VAL A 108 7.46 1.48 -15.09
C VAL A 108 7.09 2.95 -15.31
N GLU A 109 6.18 3.24 -16.24
CA GLU A 109 5.76 4.61 -16.54
C GLU A 109 4.90 5.20 -15.40
N GLY A 110 4.01 4.42 -14.82
CA GLY A 110 3.25 4.80 -13.62
C GLY A 110 4.16 5.08 -12.43
N MET A 111 5.18 4.23 -12.22
CA MET A 111 6.17 4.42 -11.17
C MET A 111 7.02 5.68 -11.40
N LYS A 112 7.46 5.96 -12.62
CA LYS A 112 8.17 7.20 -12.96
C LYS A 112 7.34 8.44 -12.65
N LYS A 113 6.04 8.45 -13.03
CA LYS A 113 5.12 9.53 -12.70
C LYS A 113 4.95 9.72 -11.20
N LEU A 114 4.89 8.63 -10.44
CA LEU A 114 4.79 8.68 -8.97
C LEU A 114 6.08 9.26 -8.36
N LEU A 115 7.24 8.76 -8.76
CA LEU A 115 8.54 9.21 -8.29
C LEU A 115 8.78 10.71 -8.58
N LEU A 116 8.37 11.19 -9.74
CA LEU A 116 8.49 12.61 -10.10
C LEU A 116 7.60 13.56 -9.26
N LYS A 117 6.68 13.04 -8.44
CA LYS A 117 5.98 13.87 -7.44
C LYS A 117 6.91 14.27 -6.28
N LEU A 118 7.98 13.52 -6.05
CA LEU A 118 8.97 13.80 -5.02
C LEU A 118 9.94 14.90 -5.49
N GLY A 119 10.07 15.96 -4.72
CA GLY A 119 10.90 17.13 -5.07
C GLY A 119 12.36 16.75 -5.29
N PHE A 120 12.92 15.91 -4.43
CA PHE A 120 14.31 15.48 -4.55
C PHE A 120 14.57 14.64 -5.81
N VAL A 121 13.62 13.77 -6.23
CA VAL A 121 13.74 12.98 -7.46
C VAL A 121 13.77 13.91 -8.67
N ARG A 122 12.88 14.91 -8.71
CA ARG A 122 12.87 15.92 -9.79
C ARG A 122 14.20 16.67 -9.87
N ALA A 123 14.74 17.09 -8.74
CA ALA A 123 16.02 17.80 -8.70
C ALA A 123 17.18 16.93 -9.20
N LEU A 124 17.24 15.65 -8.79
CA LEU A 124 18.23 14.69 -9.30
C LEU A 124 18.13 14.50 -10.82
N THR A 125 16.91 14.38 -11.37
CA THR A 125 16.72 14.23 -12.82
C THR A 125 17.11 15.47 -13.62
N GLN A 126 17.18 16.65 -12.95
CA GLN A 126 17.63 17.91 -13.53
C GLN A 126 19.14 18.18 -13.30
N GLY A 127 19.88 17.21 -12.76
CA GLY A 127 21.30 17.33 -12.48
C GLY A 127 21.63 18.24 -11.27
N GLN A 128 20.65 18.53 -10.41
CA GLN A 128 20.87 19.29 -9.20
C GLN A 128 21.38 18.34 -8.09
N TYR A 129 22.49 18.72 -7.46
CA TYR A 129 22.97 18.01 -6.27
C TYR A 129 22.06 18.34 -5.10
N ILE A 130 21.56 17.31 -4.43
CA ILE A 130 20.81 17.42 -3.17
C ILE A 130 21.68 16.80 -2.09
N ASP A 131 21.98 17.60 -1.08
CA ASP A 131 22.67 17.11 0.11
C ASP A 131 21.73 16.10 0.82
N PRO A 132 22.11 14.84 0.96
CA PRO A 132 21.27 13.83 1.62
C PRO A 132 21.11 14.06 3.12
N GLU A 133 21.88 14.97 3.73
CA GLU A 133 21.85 15.30 5.16
C GLU A 133 21.22 16.67 5.47
N ALA A 134 20.62 17.35 4.47
CA ALA A 134 19.98 18.64 4.63
C ALA A 134 18.51 18.56 5.06
#